data_a3ac5bf875081b44d2ea0297709b8647
#
_entry.id   a3ac5bf875081b44d2ea0297709b8647
#
_cell.length_a   1.000
_cell.length_b   1.000
_cell.length_c   1.000
_cell.angle_alpha   90.00
_cell.angle_beta   90.00
_cell.angle_gamma   90.00
#
_symmetry.space_group_name_H-M   'P 1'
#
loop_
_entity.id
_entity.type
_entity.pdbx_description
1 polymer ?
#
loop_
_entity_poly.entity_id
_entity_poly.type
_entity_poly.pdbx_seq_one_letter_code
_entity_poly.pdbx_strand_id
1 'polypeptide(L)'
;MSETTMSVAAAPSPEFPVYRAVTAHVTGGLAGTLRVMTLLHSRRYPVRSLDIDVREGVVESRVSCTLLLTAGETGLLLERLRRIPVVVSAENA
;
A
#
# COMPACT_ATOMS: atom_id res chain seq x y z
N MET A 1 7.74 -35.99 -14.57
CA MET A 1 7.39 -35.64 -14.33
C MET A 1 7.16 -34.81 -14.01
N SER A 2 7.07 -34.94 -14.06
CA SER A 2 6.67 -34.32 -13.59
C SER A 2 6.45 -33.46 -13.27
N GLU A 3 6.52 -33.65 -13.27
CA GLU A 3 6.10 -33.06 -12.77
C GLU A 3 5.98 -32.09 -12.41
N THR A 4 6.08 -32.54 -12.57
CA THR A 4 5.72 -31.80 -12.07
C THR A 4 5.68 -30.73 -11.75
N THR A 5 5.79 -31.00 -11.93
CA THR A 5 5.54 -30.19 -11.49
C THR A 5 5.40 -29.18 -11.12
N MET A 6 5.47 -29.35 -11.14
CA MET A 6 5.07 -28.65 -10.61
C MET A 6 4.99 -27.69 -10.28
N SER A 7 5.08 -27.88 -10.29
CA SER A 7 4.75 -27.10 -9.76
C SER A 7 4.66 -26.10 -9.71
N VAL A 8 4.76 -26.36 -9.82
CA VAL A 8 4.62 -25.50 -9.66
C VAL A 8 4.08 -24.70 -9.66
N ALA A 9 4.28 -25.20 -9.95
CA ALA A 9 3.37 -24.37 -10.31
C ALA A 9 2.54 -23.59 -9.41
N ALA A 10 2.07 -23.97 -8.64
CA ALA A 10 1.32 -23.24 -7.67
C ALA A 10 1.88 -21.89 -7.36
N ALA A 11 3.11 -21.72 -7.62
CA ALA A 11 3.76 -20.47 -7.31
C ALA A 11 3.18 -19.24 -8.03
N PRO A 12 2.58 -19.37 -9.18
CA PRO A 12 2.14 -18.15 -9.88
C PRO A 12 1.02 -17.38 -9.22
N SER A 13 0.27 -17.97 -8.32
CA SER A 13 -0.85 -17.24 -7.75
C SER A 13 -0.49 -15.94 -7.07
N PRO A 14 0.67 -15.81 -6.39
CA PRO A 14 1.03 -14.53 -5.79
C PRO A 14 1.31 -13.44 -6.82
N GLU A 15 1.48 -13.82 -8.06
CA GLU A 15 1.81 -12.86 -9.10
C GLU A 15 0.60 -12.24 -9.77
N PHE A 16 -0.59 -12.69 -9.44
CA PHE A 16 -1.78 -12.09 -10.01
C PHE A 16 -2.14 -10.81 -9.27
N PRO A 17 -2.26 -9.68 -9.98
CA PRO A 17 -2.71 -8.46 -9.33
C PRO A 17 -4.20 -8.53 -9.05
N VAL A 18 -4.57 -8.08 -7.86
CA VAL A 18 -5.97 -7.93 -7.48
C VAL A 18 -6.11 -6.59 -6.79
N TYR A 19 -7.34 -6.10 -6.69
CA TYR A 19 -7.56 -4.86 -5.96
C TYR A 19 -7.37 -5.09 -4.47
N ARG A 20 -6.55 -4.25 -3.86
CA ARG A 20 -6.23 -4.35 -2.44
C ARG A 20 -6.43 -3.00 -1.79
N ALA A 21 -7.01 -3.03 -0.60
CA ALA A 21 -7.22 -1.83 0.18
C ALA A 21 -6.06 -1.67 1.16
N VAL A 22 -5.41 -0.53 1.12
CA VAL A 22 -4.28 -0.22 2.00
C VAL A 22 -4.63 1.06 2.75
N THR A 23 -4.41 1.05 4.06
CA THR A 23 -4.68 2.20 4.91
C THR A 23 -3.41 2.58 5.66
N ALA A 24 -3.09 3.88 5.61
CA ALA A 24 -1.97 4.44 6.36
C ALA A 24 -2.51 5.49 7.32
N HIS A 25 -1.97 5.48 8.53
CA HIS A 25 -2.24 6.52 9.52
C HIS A 25 -1.00 7.38 9.64
N VAL A 26 -1.17 8.68 9.51
CA VAL A 26 -0.03 9.60 9.44
C VAL A 26 -0.22 10.76 10.40
N THR A 27 0.90 11.33 10.87
CA THR A 27 0.89 12.55 11.66
C THR A 27 1.22 13.73 10.75
N GLY A 28 1.05 14.94 11.25
CA GLY A 28 1.43 16.14 10.52
C GLY A 28 0.35 16.69 9.59
N GLY A 29 -0.88 16.24 9.74
CA GLY A 29 -2.00 16.79 8.99
C GLY A 29 -1.81 16.66 7.49
N LEU A 30 -2.08 17.72 6.77
CA LEU A 30 -1.99 17.70 5.31
C LEU A 30 -0.56 17.41 4.84
N ALA A 31 0.44 17.95 5.52
CA ALA A 31 1.83 17.74 5.12
C ALA A 31 2.20 16.26 5.19
N GLY A 32 1.79 15.58 6.25
CA GLY A 32 2.04 14.13 6.38
C GLY A 32 1.30 13.34 5.32
N THR A 33 0.06 13.72 5.06
CA THR A 33 -0.75 13.07 4.03
C THR A 33 -0.10 13.19 2.66
N LEU A 34 0.43 14.38 2.34
CA LEU A 34 1.10 14.62 1.05
C LEU A 34 2.33 13.73 0.89
N ARG A 35 3.03 13.39 1.98
CA ARG A 35 4.18 12.50 1.90
C ARG A 35 3.78 11.12 1.38
N VAL A 36 2.64 10.61 1.85
CA VAL A 36 2.13 9.32 1.38
C VAL A 36 1.73 9.42 -0.09
N MET A 37 1.03 10.48 -0.45
CA MET A 37 0.58 10.66 -1.82
C MET A 37 1.76 10.81 -2.77
N THR A 38 2.81 11.49 -2.34
CA THR A 38 4.02 11.65 -3.13
C THR A 38 4.67 10.30 -3.41
N LEU A 39 4.71 9.42 -2.41
CA LEU A 39 5.24 8.08 -2.61
C LEU A 39 4.44 7.33 -3.67
N LEU A 40 3.12 7.35 -3.53
CA LEU A 40 2.25 6.64 -4.48
C LEU A 40 2.46 7.17 -5.89
N HIS A 41 2.54 8.48 -6.04
CA HIS A 41 2.72 9.11 -7.34
C HIS A 41 4.10 8.84 -7.93
N SER A 42 5.15 9.03 -7.13
CA SER A 42 6.52 8.91 -7.63
C SER A 42 6.86 7.49 -8.05
N ARG A 43 6.24 6.50 -7.43
CA ARG A 43 6.44 5.09 -7.77
C ARG A 43 5.40 4.56 -8.75
N ARG A 44 4.49 5.43 -9.18
CA ARG A 44 3.47 5.12 -10.19
C ARG A 44 2.60 3.93 -9.79
N TYR A 45 2.21 3.89 -8.54
CA TYR A 45 1.30 2.85 -8.08
C TYR A 45 -0.07 3.00 -8.77
N PRO A 46 -0.68 1.90 -9.19
CA PRO A 46 -1.96 1.96 -9.91
C PRO A 46 -3.13 2.14 -8.94
N VAL A 47 -3.33 3.37 -8.48
CA VAL A 47 -4.38 3.71 -7.53
C VAL A 47 -5.70 3.83 -8.25
N ARG A 48 -6.68 3.05 -7.81
CA ARG A 48 -8.03 3.10 -8.34
C ARG A 48 -8.89 4.12 -7.61
N SER A 49 -8.77 4.15 -6.29
CA SER A 49 -9.53 5.08 -5.49
C SER A 49 -8.70 5.52 -4.30
N LEU A 50 -9.01 6.70 -3.80
CA LEU A 50 -8.26 7.33 -2.72
C LEU A 50 -9.23 8.06 -1.83
N ASP A 51 -9.17 7.79 -0.53
CA ASP A 51 -10.01 8.42 0.46
C ASP A 51 -9.11 8.93 1.57
N ILE A 52 -9.18 10.23 1.87
CA ILE A 52 -8.29 10.87 2.81
C ILE A 52 -9.11 11.63 3.85
N ASP A 53 -8.79 11.38 5.11
CA ASP A 53 -9.36 12.11 6.23
C ASP A 53 -8.21 12.86 6.90
N VAL A 54 -8.10 14.16 6.58
CA VAL A 54 -7.00 14.99 7.09
C VAL A 54 -7.38 15.57 8.44
N ARG A 55 -6.49 15.38 9.41
CA ARG A 55 -6.67 15.91 10.75
C ARG A 55 -5.42 16.65 11.17
N GLU A 56 -5.60 17.91 11.53
CA GLU A 56 -4.48 18.72 11.98
C GLU A 56 -4.27 18.54 13.48
N GLY A 57 -3.09 18.90 13.93
CA GLY A 57 -2.74 18.81 15.33
C GLY A 57 -2.10 17.48 15.67
N VAL A 58 -2.40 16.96 16.86
CA VAL A 58 -1.75 15.74 17.35
C VAL A 58 -2.47 14.46 16.94
N VAL A 59 -3.61 14.57 16.29
CA VAL A 59 -4.36 13.39 15.86
C VAL A 59 -3.82 12.88 14.54
N GLU A 60 -4.08 11.60 14.27
CA GLU A 60 -3.62 10.98 13.03
C GLU A 60 -4.61 11.22 11.92
N SER A 61 -4.09 11.51 10.74
CA SER A 61 -4.87 11.52 9.51
C SER A 61 -4.86 10.12 8.92
N ARG A 62 -5.88 9.79 8.14
CA ARG A 62 -5.98 8.48 7.51
C ARG A 62 -5.98 8.63 6.00
N VAL A 63 -5.16 7.82 5.35
CA VAL A 63 -5.13 7.72 3.90
C VAL A 63 -5.48 6.29 3.53
N SER A 64 -6.61 6.10 2.89
CA SER A 64 -7.06 4.79 2.44
C SER A 64 -7.06 4.78 0.93
N CYS A 65 -6.49 3.74 0.34
CA CYS A 65 -6.48 3.65 -1.12
C CYS A 65 -6.69 2.21 -1.55
N THR A 66 -7.25 2.07 -2.75
CA THR A 66 -7.41 0.78 -3.40
C THR A 66 -6.51 0.76 -4.60
N LEU A 67 -5.67 -0.27 -4.68
CA LEU A 67 -4.67 -0.39 -5.74
C LEU A 67 -4.71 -1.79 -6.33
N LEU A 68 -4.34 -1.89 -7.59
CA LEU A 68 -4.25 -3.19 -8.27
C LEU A 68 -2.83 -3.71 -8.09
N LEU A 69 -2.62 -4.67 -7.20
CA LEU A 69 -1.28 -5.12 -6.81
C LEU A 69 -1.23 -6.63 -6.65
N THR A 70 -0.06 -7.20 -6.91
CA THR A 70 0.22 -8.57 -6.50
C THR A 70 0.49 -8.61 -5.00
N ALA A 71 0.54 -9.80 -4.44
CA ALA A 71 0.84 -9.95 -3.01
C ALA A 71 2.23 -9.39 -2.68
N GLY A 72 3.21 -9.66 -3.55
CA GLY A 72 4.56 -9.14 -3.34
C GLY A 72 4.63 -7.64 -3.41
N GLU A 73 3.93 -7.05 -4.37
CA GLU A 73 3.88 -5.59 -4.49
C GLU A 73 3.21 -4.95 -3.29
N THR A 74 2.18 -5.61 -2.75
CA THR A 74 1.49 -5.11 -1.56
C THR A 74 2.44 -5.05 -0.37
N GLY A 75 3.20 -6.13 -0.16
CA GLY A 75 4.18 -6.17 0.93
C GLY A 75 5.23 -5.08 0.78
N LEU A 76 5.72 -4.88 -0.44
CA LEU A 76 6.71 -3.85 -0.69
C LEU A 76 6.15 -2.45 -0.44
N LEU A 77 4.92 -2.19 -0.86
CA LEU A 77 4.28 -0.91 -0.62
C LEU A 77 4.16 -0.65 0.87
N LEU A 78 3.71 -1.64 1.65
CA LEU A 78 3.59 -1.47 3.09
C LEU A 78 4.93 -1.16 3.73
N GLU A 79 6.01 -1.84 3.31
CA GLU A 79 7.34 -1.53 3.80
C GLU A 79 7.75 -0.10 3.50
N ARG A 80 7.50 0.36 2.29
CA ARG A 80 7.85 1.72 1.89
C ARG A 80 7.06 2.75 2.68
N LEU A 81 5.78 2.49 2.90
CA LEU A 81 4.96 3.40 3.70
C LEU A 81 5.49 3.49 5.13
N ARG A 82 5.83 2.36 5.71
CA ARG A 82 6.30 2.31 7.09
C ARG A 82 7.65 3.00 7.28
N ARG A 83 8.39 3.25 6.21
CA ARG A 83 9.67 3.96 6.28
C ARG A 83 9.50 5.47 6.25
N ILE A 84 8.33 5.97 5.92
CA ILE A 84 8.08 7.42 5.95
C ILE A 84 7.94 7.82 7.42
N PRO A 85 8.74 8.78 7.90
CA PRO A 85 8.74 9.10 9.34
C PRO A 85 7.38 9.51 9.91
N VAL A 86 6.53 10.16 9.12
CA VAL A 86 5.22 10.58 9.60
C VAL A 86 4.19 9.46 9.60
N VAL A 87 4.49 8.31 9.01
CA VAL A 87 3.57 7.18 8.98
C VAL A 87 3.65 6.43 10.30
N VAL A 88 2.55 6.41 11.03
CA VAL A 88 2.45 5.71 12.31
C VAL A 88 2.20 4.22 12.08
N SER A 89 1.34 3.91 11.12
CA SER A 89 1.03 2.53 10.76
C SER A 89 0.53 2.47 9.33
N ALA A 90 0.73 1.32 8.72
CA ALA A 90 0.20 1.05 7.39
C ALA A 90 -0.15 -0.42 7.33
N GLU A 91 -1.32 -0.72 6.79
CA GLU A 91 -1.82 -2.08 6.78
C GLU A 91 -2.71 -2.34 5.59
N ASN A 92 -2.80 -3.60 5.24
CA ASN A 92 -3.63 -4.12 4.18
C ASN A 92 -4.92 -4.60 4.81
N ALA A 93 -6.01 -4.07 4.34
CA ALA A 93 -7.32 -4.43 4.89
C ALA A 93 -7.79 -5.79 4.35
#